data_2f6d3888183c25b4c3909ddaca785070
#
_entry.id   2f6d3888183c25b4c3909ddaca785070
#
_cell.length_a   1.000
_cell.length_b   1.000
_cell.length_c   1.000
_cell.angle_alpha   90.00
_cell.angle_beta   90.00
_cell.angle_gamma   90.00
#
_symmetry.space_group_name_H-M   'P 1'
#
loop_
_entity.id
_entity.type
_entity.pdbx_description
1 polymer ?
#
loop_
_entity_poly.entity_id
_entity_poly.type
_entity_poly.pdbx_seq_one_letter_code
_entity_poly.pdbx_strand_id
1 'polypeptide(L)'
;MARLQKRSGKMKTLMSELDRLLSMSYGRKRWRRCGGAVEILIRTILSQQTNDKASEVAYRRLLERFGSFENVMTASDEEVEAAIRPAGLSRQKARCIKSCLKRIMNDFGKLSLDQLEGMDVESAMSYLTSLHGVGVKTAACVLLFAFGKPVFPVDTHILRITKRLGIVGEEKDATEAQAYIDEVIPSKLKYQLHLNLIEHGRKVCRAREPLCHLCSLRRYCLYWRLKRQSKRTTRFNR
;
A
#
# COMPACT_ATOMS: atom_id res chain seq x y z
N MET A 1 -4.65 -15.67 27.66
CA MET A 1 -3.63 -14.64 27.32
C MET A 1 -2.30 -15.24 26.85
N ALA A 2 -1.63 -16.14 27.53
CA ALA A 2 -0.33 -16.71 27.15
C ALA A 2 -0.26 -17.37 25.75
N ARG A 3 -1.32 -18.04 25.29
CA ARG A 3 -1.39 -18.65 23.92
C ARG A 3 -1.42 -17.62 22.81
N LEU A 4 -2.10 -16.48 22.99
CA LEU A 4 -2.17 -15.37 22.03
C LEU A 4 -0.83 -14.64 21.95
N GLN A 5 -0.18 -14.37 23.08
CA GLN A 5 1.14 -13.75 23.13
C GLN A 5 2.21 -14.62 22.44
N LYS A 6 2.17 -15.94 22.66
CA LYS A 6 3.09 -16.90 22.01
C LYS A 6 2.87 -16.97 20.49
N ARG A 7 1.64 -16.78 20.02
CA ARG A 7 1.28 -16.75 18.59
C ARG A 7 1.75 -15.44 17.94
N SER A 8 1.55 -14.30 18.60
CA SER A 8 2.05 -12.98 18.15
C SER A 8 3.57 -12.95 18.08
N GLY A 9 4.28 -13.48 19.08
CA GLY A 9 5.75 -13.55 19.06
C GLY A 9 6.30 -14.39 17.90
N LYS A 10 5.71 -15.56 17.64
CA LYS A 10 6.08 -16.38 16.46
C LYS A 10 5.85 -15.66 15.15
N MET A 11 4.77 -14.88 15.03
CA MET A 11 4.46 -14.13 13.82
C MET A 11 5.45 -12.98 13.61
N LYS A 12 5.81 -12.23 14.66
CA LYS A 12 6.86 -11.18 14.58
C LYS A 12 8.21 -11.75 14.15
N THR A 13 8.58 -12.94 14.65
CA THR A 13 9.80 -13.63 14.20
C THR A 13 9.72 -14.02 12.73
N LEU A 14 8.57 -14.54 12.28
CA LEU A 14 8.36 -14.86 10.86
C LEU A 14 8.47 -13.60 10.00
N MET A 15 7.84 -12.50 10.38
CA MET A 15 7.93 -11.24 9.62
C MET A 15 9.36 -10.73 9.50
N SER A 16 10.14 -10.83 10.57
CA SER A 16 11.56 -10.46 10.56
C SER A 16 12.39 -11.34 9.62
N GLU A 17 12.08 -12.63 9.55
CA GLU A 17 12.78 -13.54 8.64
C GLU A 17 12.37 -13.32 7.17
N LEU A 18 11.08 -13.03 6.90
CA LEU A 18 10.62 -12.66 5.57
C LEU A 18 11.29 -11.36 5.10
N ASP A 19 11.41 -10.37 5.99
CA ASP A 19 12.12 -9.12 5.70
C ASP A 19 13.59 -9.37 5.36
N ARG A 20 14.28 -10.20 6.14
CA ARG A 20 15.67 -10.58 5.89
C ARG A 20 15.85 -11.21 4.50
N LEU A 21 15.01 -12.18 4.14
CA LEU A 21 15.06 -12.86 2.85
C LEU A 21 14.76 -11.95 1.67
N LEU A 22 13.75 -11.07 1.83
CA LEU A 22 13.40 -10.10 0.81
C LEU A 22 14.48 -9.03 0.66
N SER A 23 15.11 -8.60 1.76
CA SER A 23 16.22 -7.64 1.71
C SER A 23 17.46 -8.21 1.01
N MET A 24 17.71 -9.52 1.12
CA MET A 24 18.76 -10.18 0.34
C MET A 24 18.44 -10.19 -1.17
N SER A 25 17.18 -10.25 -1.54
CA SER A 25 16.72 -10.31 -2.94
C SER A 25 16.58 -8.92 -3.58
N TYR A 26 16.14 -7.90 -2.81
CA TYR A 26 15.75 -6.57 -3.33
C TYR A 26 16.48 -5.40 -2.68
N GLY A 27 17.43 -5.69 -1.80
CA GLY A 27 18.20 -4.68 -1.07
C GLY A 27 17.46 -4.11 0.14
N ARG A 28 18.21 -3.41 0.98
CA ARG A 28 17.68 -2.69 2.13
C ARG A 28 17.08 -1.36 1.69
N LYS A 29 15.91 -1.03 2.18
CA LYS A 29 15.19 0.23 1.90
C LYS A 29 15.17 1.08 3.17
N ARG A 30 15.81 2.22 3.13
CA ARG A 30 15.75 3.21 4.23
C ARG A 30 14.71 4.26 3.90
N TRP A 31 13.89 4.59 4.88
CA TRP A 31 12.93 5.67 4.71
C TRP A 31 13.66 7.01 4.48
N ARG A 32 13.16 7.75 3.54
CA ARG A 32 13.51 9.15 3.29
C ARG A 32 12.24 9.87 2.90
N ARG A 33 12.07 11.09 3.36
CA ARG A 33 10.92 11.90 2.93
C ARG A 33 11.00 12.13 1.41
N CYS A 34 9.98 11.68 0.69
CA CYS A 34 9.90 11.74 -0.77
C CYS A 34 8.72 12.63 -1.17
N GLY A 35 8.88 13.95 -1.07
CA GLY A 35 7.82 14.91 -1.41
C GLY A 35 6.93 15.32 -0.23
N GLY A 36 5.96 16.19 -0.51
CA GLY A 36 4.97 16.67 0.44
C GLY A 36 3.85 15.65 0.69
N ALA A 37 3.24 15.70 1.86
CA ALA A 37 2.17 14.76 2.21
C ALA A 37 0.93 14.88 1.31
N VAL A 38 0.59 16.09 0.87
CA VAL A 38 -0.49 16.34 -0.11
C VAL A 38 -0.14 15.71 -1.47
N GLU A 39 1.11 15.83 -1.90
CA GLU A 39 1.60 15.19 -3.13
C GLU A 39 1.40 13.68 -3.05
N ILE A 40 1.85 13.05 -1.96
CA ILE A 40 1.72 11.61 -1.75
C ILE A 40 0.25 11.19 -1.71
N LEU A 41 -0.63 11.98 -1.10
CA LEU A 41 -2.07 11.75 -1.11
C LEU A 41 -2.62 11.71 -2.54
N ILE A 42 -2.33 12.73 -3.34
CA ILE A 42 -2.82 12.83 -4.73
C ILE A 42 -2.26 11.70 -5.58
N ARG A 43 -0.96 11.41 -5.50
CA ARG A 43 -0.34 10.29 -6.22
C ARG A 43 -0.98 8.96 -5.83
N THR A 44 -1.31 8.77 -4.55
CA THR A 44 -1.98 7.56 -4.07
C THR A 44 -3.41 7.45 -4.57
N ILE A 45 -4.17 8.56 -4.60
CA ILE A 45 -5.52 8.59 -5.21
C ILE A 45 -5.44 8.22 -6.70
N LEU A 46 -4.51 8.81 -7.44
CA LEU A 46 -4.31 8.52 -8.86
C LEU A 46 -3.95 7.05 -9.10
N SER A 47 -3.24 6.41 -8.17
CA SER A 47 -2.84 4.99 -8.28
C SER A 47 -3.96 4.00 -7.98
N GLN A 48 -5.11 4.42 -7.43
CA GLN A 48 -6.24 3.52 -7.15
C GLN A 48 -6.75 2.87 -8.43
N GLN A 49 -6.88 1.54 -8.42
CA GLN A 49 -7.41 0.73 -9.54
C GLN A 49 -6.77 1.03 -10.89
N THR A 50 -5.47 1.33 -10.90
CA THR A 50 -4.69 1.53 -12.13
C THR A 50 -3.26 1.01 -11.98
N ASN A 51 -2.49 1.02 -13.07
CA ASN A 51 -1.08 0.65 -13.04
C ASN A 51 -0.17 1.87 -12.81
N ASP A 52 1.06 1.63 -12.35
CA ASP A 52 2.00 2.68 -11.98
C ASP A 52 2.32 3.65 -13.13
N LYS A 53 2.47 3.12 -14.37
CA LYS A 53 2.79 3.94 -15.54
C LYS A 53 1.65 4.92 -15.84
N ALA A 54 0.42 4.46 -15.81
CA ALA A 54 -0.76 5.29 -16.08
C ALA A 54 -0.97 6.34 -14.98
N SER A 55 -0.78 5.98 -13.70
CA SER A 55 -0.88 6.94 -12.59
C SER A 55 0.21 8.01 -12.64
N GLU A 56 1.45 7.64 -13.01
CA GLU A 56 2.56 8.59 -13.15
C GLU A 56 2.34 9.56 -14.31
N VAL A 57 1.85 9.06 -15.45
CA VAL A 57 1.47 9.92 -16.58
C VAL A 57 0.37 10.90 -16.19
N ALA A 58 -0.65 10.44 -15.47
CA ALA A 58 -1.74 11.30 -14.99
C ALA A 58 -1.24 12.38 -14.02
N TYR A 59 -0.38 12.02 -13.09
CA TYR A 59 0.20 12.95 -12.13
C TYR A 59 1.04 14.04 -12.84
N ARG A 60 1.90 13.64 -13.76
CA ARG A 60 2.71 14.58 -14.54
C ARG A 60 1.84 15.54 -15.35
N ARG A 61 0.82 15.06 -16.06
CA ARG A 61 -0.12 15.90 -16.83
C ARG A 61 -0.88 16.87 -15.92
N LEU A 62 -1.25 16.43 -14.71
CA LEU A 62 -1.91 17.30 -13.72
C LEU A 62 -1.01 18.49 -13.38
N LEU A 63 0.28 18.24 -13.08
CA LEU A 63 1.22 19.31 -12.75
C LEU A 63 1.59 20.18 -13.96
N GLU A 64 1.80 19.59 -15.14
CA GLU A 64 2.08 20.33 -16.38
C GLU A 64 0.95 21.30 -16.73
N ARG A 65 -0.31 20.90 -16.50
CA ARG A 65 -1.48 21.72 -16.85
C ARG A 65 -1.76 22.82 -15.83
N PHE A 66 -1.62 22.53 -14.54
CA PHE A 66 -2.08 23.43 -13.48
C PHE A 66 -0.95 24.11 -12.71
N GLY A 67 0.26 23.59 -12.74
CA GLY A 67 1.44 24.11 -12.04
C GLY A 67 1.42 23.95 -10.53
N SER A 68 0.26 24.06 -9.88
CA SER A 68 0.11 23.96 -8.43
C SER A 68 -1.18 23.24 -8.02
N PHE A 69 -1.26 22.78 -6.77
CA PHE A 69 -2.48 22.16 -6.25
C PHE A 69 -3.57 23.17 -5.92
N GLU A 70 -3.23 24.43 -5.69
CA GLU A 70 -4.18 25.55 -5.58
C GLU A 70 -4.97 25.70 -6.88
N ASN A 71 -4.28 25.69 -8.01
CA ASN A 71 -4.90 25.76 -9.33
C ASN A 71 -5.76 24.51 -9.61
N VAL A 72 -5.31 23.31 -9.21
CA VAL A 72 -6.12 22.09 -9.30
C VAL A 72 -7.41 22.22 -8.47
N MET A 73 -7.33 22.79 -7.27
CA MET A 73 -8.46 22.95 -6.37
C MET A 73 -9.53 23.89 -6.97
N THR A 74 -9.12 24.97 -7.65
CA THR A 74 -10.01 26.01 -8.22
C THR A 74 -10.51 25.68 -9.61
N ALA A 75 -9.81 24.88 -10.39
CA ALA A 75 -10.19 24.45 -11.74
C ALA A 75 -11.55 23.76 -11.78
N SER A 76 -12.18 23.67 -12.96
CA SER A 76 -13.42 22.87 -13.13
C SER A 76 -13.17 21.37 -12.95
N ASP A 77 -14.23 20.60 -12.66
CA ASP A 77 -14.10 19.14 -12.52
C ASP A 77 -13.70 18.51 -13.87
N GLU A 78 -14.23 19.04 -14.98
CA GLU A 78 -13.98 18.59 -16.34
C GLU A 78 -12.52 18.80 -16.75
N GLU A 79 -11.93 19.90 -16.36
CA GLU A 79 -10.51 20.20 -16.64
C GLU A 79 -9.57 19.26 -15.91
N VAL A 80 -9.83 19.02 -14.60
CA VAL A 80 -9.04 18.08 -13.80
C VAL A 80 -9.24 16.65 -14.31
N GLU A 81 -10.49 16.25 -14.61
CA GLU A 81 -10.78 14.95 -15.22
C GLU A 81 -10.01 14.73 -16.53
N ALA A 82 -10.00 15.70 -17.43
CA ALA A 82 -9.29 15.60 -18.69
C ALA A 82 -7.77 15.41 -18.50
N ALA A 83 -7.17 16.12 -17.55
CA ALA A 83 -5.74 15.99 -17.24
C ALA A 83 -5.38 14.59 -16.73
N ILE A 84 -6.21 14.03 -15.84
CA ILE A 84 -5.92 12.72 -15.18
C ILE A 84 -6.55 11.52 -15.88
N ARG A 85 -7.13 11.67 -17.08
CA ARG A 85 -7.77 10.58 -17.83
C ARG A 85 -6.95 9.30 -17.95
N PRO A 86 -5.60 9.34 -18.11
CA PRO A 86 -4.78 8.13 -18.15
C PRO A 86 -4.89 7.25 -16.89
N ALA A 87 -5.20 7.82 -15.74
CA ALA A 87 -5.33 7.05 -14.48
C ALA A 87 -6.57 6.16 -14.43
N GLY A 88 -7.53 6.29 -15.36
CA GLY A 88 -8.84 5.64 -15.27
C GLY A 88 -9.68 6.17 -14.10
N LEU A 89 -11.00 5.94 -14.11
CA LEU A 89 -11.93 6.49 -13.13
C LEU A 89 -11.74 8.00 -12.92
N SER A 90 -11.38 8.72 -13.98
CA SER A 90 -10.91 10.10 -13.94
C SER A 90 -11.90 11.06 -13.30
N ARG A 91 -13.21 10.93 -13.60
CA ARG A 91 -14.25 11.74 -13.00
C ARG A 91 -14.34 11.59 -11.48
N GLN A 92 -14.30 10.34 -11.00
CA GLN A 92 -14.34 10.05 -9.57
C GLN A 92 -13.07 10.55 -8.86
N LYS A 93 -11.92 10.31 -9.47
CA LYS A 93 -10.62 10.76 -8.92
C LYS A 93 -10.50 12.28 -8.91
N ALA A 94 -10.97 12.99 -9.93
CA ALA A 94 -10.98 14.45 -9.99
C ALA A 94 -11.80 15.04 -8.81
N ARG A 95 -13.02 14.55 -8.61
CA ARG A 95 -13.85 14.95 -7.47
C ARG A 95 -13.19 14.63 -6.12
N CYS A 96 -12.60 13.44 -5.98
CA CYS A 96 -11.88 13.04 -4.77
C CYS A 96 -10.72 14.00 -4.48
N ILE A 97 -9.83 14.25 -5.46
CA ILE A 97 -8.68 15.14 -5.32
C ILE A 97 -9.13 16.54 -4.92
N LYS A 98 -10.08 17.14 -5.65
CA LYS A 98 -10.58 18.49 -5.36
C LYS A 98 -11.24 18.60 -3.99
N SER A 99 -12.05 17.61 -3.62
CA SER A 99 -12.66 17.55 -2.29
C SER A 99 -11.62 17.49 -1.18
N CYS A 100 -10.58 16.64 -1.34
CA CYS A 100 -9.47 16.57 -0.39
C CYS A 100 -8.72 17.90 -0.27
N LEU A 101 -8.37 18.53 -1.41
CA LEU A 101 -7.66 19.82 -1.41
C LEU A 101 -8.48 20.91 -0.73
N LYS A 102 -9.78 21.05 -1.05
CA LYS A 102 -10.67 22.02 -0.41
C LYS A 102 -10.78 21.79 1.09
N ARG A 103 -10.94 20.53 1.51
CA ARG A 103 -11.03 20.19 2.93
C ARG A 103 -9.74 20.52 3.68
N ILE A 104 -8.58 20.17 3.12
CA ILE A 104 -7.26 20.49 3.70
C ILE A 104 -7.07 22.00 3.81
N MET A 105 -7.41 22.77 2.77
CA MET A 105 -7.35 24.22 2.79
C MET A 105 -8.24 24.82 3.89
N ASN A 106 -9.47 24.33 4.02
CA ASN A 106 -10.41 24.81 5.03
C ASN A 106 -9.97 24.47 6.46
N ASP A 107 -9.42 23.27 6.67
CA ASP A 107 -9.04 22.82 8.02
C ASP A 107 -7.72 23.44 8.49
N PHE A 108 -6.77 23.72 7.59
CA PHE A 108 -5.43 24.16 7.94
C PHE A 108 -5.02 25.54 7.39
N GLY A 109 -5.86 26.17 6.59
CA GLY A 109 -5.58 27.48 5.95
C GLY A 109 -4.50 27.42 4.86
N LYS A 110 -3.98 26.24 4.54
CA LYS A 110 -2.96 25.99 3.51
C LYS A 110 -3.04 24.56 3.00
N LEU A 111 -2.56 24.31 1.77
CA LEU A 111 -2.48 22.95 1.20
C LEU A 111 -1.26 22.20 1.76
N SER A 112 -1.28 21.94 3.06
CA SER A 112 -0.27 21.16 3.77
C SER A 112 -0.93 20.21 4.77
N LEU A 113 -0.34 19.03 4.91
CA LEU A 113 -0.70 18.02 5.90
C LEU A 113 0.43 17.86 6.96
N ASP A 114 1.39 18.80 7.03
CA ASP A 114 2.53 18.68 7.93
C ASP A 114 2.13 18.64 9.42
N GLN A 115 0.95 19.17 9.77
CA GLN A 115 0.37 19.04 11.12
C GLN A 115 0.20 17.59 11.57
N LEU A 116 -0.01 16.65 10.61
CA LEU A 116 -0.15 15.24 10.92
C LEU A 116 1.16 14.61 11.42
N GLU A 117 2.31 15.26 11.19
CA GLU A 117 3.60 14.76 11.65
C GLU A 117 3.66 14.67 13.18
N GLY A 118 3.13 15.70 13.88
CA GLY A 118 3.06 15.77 15.35
C GLY A 118 1.92 14.96 15.98
N MET A 119 0.94 14.50 15.19
CA MET A 119 -0.18 13.70 15.70
C MET A 119 0.25 12.26 15.97
N ASP A 120 -0.44 11.57 16.89
CA ASP A 120 -0.35 10.12 17.00
C ASP A 120 -0.91 9.42 15.74
N VAL A 121 -0.61 8.13 15.59
CA VAL A 121 -1.01 7.39 14.38
C VAL A 121 -2.52 7.30 14.24
N GLU A 122 -3.24 7.08 15.34
CA GLU A 122 -4.70 6.89 15.33
C GLU A 122 -5.42 8.17 14.92
N SER A 123 -5.06 9.30 15.53
CA SER A 123 -5.60 10.63 15.20
C SER A 123 -5.32 11.00 13.74
N ALA A 124 -4.08 10.78 13.28
CA ALA A 124 -3.70 11.08 11.89
C ALA A 124 -4.41 10.16 10.87
N MET A 125 -4.60 8.87 11.19
CA MET A 125 -5.39 7.94 10.39
C MET A 125 -6.87 8.36 10.34
N SER A 126 -7.45 8.74 11.48
CA SER A 126 -8.83 9.21 11.58
C SER A 126 -9.06 10.44 10.70
N TYR A 127 -8.17 11.44 10.79
CA TYR A 127 -8.25 12.62 9.93
C TYR A 127 -8.19 12.25 8.45
N LEU A 128 -7.19 11.48 8.03
CA LEU A 128 -7.02 11.13 6.63
C LEU A 128 -8.19 10.30 6.06
N THR A 129 -8.72 9.37 6.85
CA THR A 129 -9.87 8.56 6.43
C THR A 129 -11.19 9.34 6.43
N SER A 130 -11.28 10.50 7.10
CA SER A 130 -12.41 11.40 7.01
C SER A 130 -12.48 12.16 5.69
N LEU A 131 -11.38 12.21 4.93
CA LEU A 131 -11.34 12.83 3.61
C LEU A 131 -12.08 11.98 2.58
N HIS A 132 -12.87 12.64 1.74
CA HIS A 132 -13.69 11.96 0.73
C HIS A 132 -12.85 11.09 -0.22
N GLY A 133 -13.17 9.80 -0.34
CA GLY A 133 -12.47 8.83 -1.21
C GLY A 133 -11.11 8.36 -0.70
N VAL A 134 -10.76 8.70 0.54
CA VAL A 134 -9.53 8.25 1.21
C VAL A 134 -9.85 7.12 2.17
N GLY A 135 -9.52 5.89 1.77
CA GLY A 135 -9.66 4.71 2.63
C GLY A 135 -8.41 4.44 3.46
N VAL A 136 -8.50 3.44 4.35
CA VAL A 136 -7.43 3.04 5.29
C VAL A 136 -6.10 2.82 4.60
N LYS A 137 -6.08 2.13 3.44
CA LYS A 137 -4.84 1.91 2.65
C LYS A 137 -4.21 3.21 2.17
N THR A 138 -5.02 4.16 1.68
CA THR A 138 -4.52 5.45 1.18
C THR A 138 -3.97 6.30 2.33
N ALA A 139 -4.68 6.37 3.45
CA ALA A 139 -4.23 7.03 4.67
C ALA A 139 -2.90 6.45 5.18
N ALA A 140 -2.79 5.12 5.24
CA ALA A 140 -1.56 4.44 5.65
C ALA A 140 -0.39 4.73 4.69
N CYS A 141 -0.64 4.85 3.37
CA CYS A 141 0.40 5.27 2.43
C CYS A 141 0.91 6.68 2.73
N VAL A 142 0.01 7.64 2.96
CA VAL A 142 0.41 9.02 3.32
C VAL A 142 1.27 9.01 4.58
N LEU A 143 0.82 8.34 5.63
CA LEU A 143 1.54 8.31 6.90
C LEU A 143 2.90 7.63 6.81
N LEU A 144 2.98 6.51 6.09
CA LEU A 144 4.23 5.77 5.92
C LEU A 144 5.23 6.55 5.07
N PHE A 145 4.81 7.09 3.93
CA PHE A 145 5.73 7.66 2.95
C PHE A 145 6.07 9.13 3.23
N ALA A 146 5.11 9.95 3.70
CA ALA A 146 5.37 11.34 4.01
C ALA A 146 6.09 11.53 5.37
N PHE A 147 5.72 10.74 6.37
CA PHE A 147 6.14 10.98 7.75
C PHE A 147 6.93 9.81 8.37
N GLY A 148 7.10 8.68 7.68
CA GLY A 148 7.76 7.50 8.25
C GLY A 148 7.02 6.90 9.44
N LYS A 149 5.72 7.22 9.62
CA LYS A 149 4.93 6.67 10.74
C LYS A 149 4.81 5.16 10.60
N PRO A 150 4.82 4.43 11.73
CA PRO A 150 4.88 2.96 11.73
C PRO A 150 3.52 2.32 11.42
N VAL A 151 2.99 2.57 10.23
CA VAL A 151 1.78 1.96 9.67
C VAL A 151 2.13 1.10 8.46
N PHE A 152 1.30 0.09 8.15
CA PHE A 152 1.58 -0.84 7.07
C PHE A 152 0.45 -0.87 6.04
N PRO A 153 0.58 -0.17 4.90
CA PRO A 153 -0.42 -0.22 3.84
C PRO A 153 -0.49 -1.61 3.20
N VAL A 154 -1.69 -2.16 3.04
CA VAL A 154 -1.89 -3.44 2.36
C VAL A 154 -2.53 -3.21 0.99
N ASP A 155 -1.75 -3.44 -0.05
CA ASP A 155 -2.22 -3.43 -1.43
C ASP A 155 -2.56 -4.84 -1.94
N THR A 156 -3.00 -4.95 -3.19
CA THR A 156 -3.34 -6.23 -3.81
C THR A 156 -2.16 -7.20 -3.90
N HIS A 157 -0.92 -6.69 -4.01
CA HIS A 157 0.28 -7.53 -4.03
C HIS A 157 0.55 -8.12 -2.65
N ILE A 158 0.52 -7.28 -1.63
CA ILE A 158 0.76 -7.68 -0.24
C ILE A 158 -0.33 -8.62 0.25
N LEU A 159 -1.61 -8.30 0.00
CA LEU A 159 -2.74 -9.17 0.36
C LEU A 159 -2.58 -10.57 -0.27
N ARG A 160 -2.27 -10.63 -1.55
CA ARG A 160 -2.05 -11.90 -2.25
C ARG A 160 -0.89 -12.70 -1.66
N ILE A 161 0.23 -12.04 -1.37
CA ILE A 161 1.42 -12.71 -0.83
C ILE A 161 1.13 -13.24 0.57
N THR A 162 0.51 -12.44 1.44
CA THR A 162 0.22 -12.82 2.82
C THR A 162 -0.80 -13.94 2.90
N LYS A 163 -1.81 -13.97 2.02
CA LYS A 163 -2.73 -15.11 1.86
C LYS A 163 -1.96 -16.36 1.41
N ARG A 164 -1.16 -16.28 0.36
CA ARG A 164 -0.35 -17.41 -0.13
C ARG A 164 0.65 -17.95 0.89
N LEU A 165 1.15 -17.10 1.75
CA LEU A 165 2.01 -17.51 2.86
C LEU A 165 1.21 -18.20 3.98
N GLY A 166 -0.11 -18.03 4.03
CA GLY A 166 -0.98 -18.49 5.12
C GLY A 166 -0.89 -17.61 6.37
N ILE A 167 -0.45 -16.36 6.22
CA ILE A 167 -0.40 -15.36 7.29
C ILE A 167 -1.79 -14.78 7.52
N VAL A 168 -2.49 -14.50 6.44
CA VAL A 168 -3.88 -14.00 6.42
C VAL A 168 -4.76 -15.09 5.82
N GLY A 169 -5.92 -15.33 6.43
CA GLY A 169 -6.91 -16.28 5.91
C GLY A 169 -7.48 -15.81 4.56
N GLU A 170 -7.90 -16.77 3.74
CA GLU A 170 -8.45 -16.48 2.40
C GLU A 170 -9.74 -15.64 2.48
N GLU A 171 -10.51 -15.79 3.53
CA GLU A 171 -11.78 -15.11 3.80
C GLU A 171 -11.64 -13.61 4.12
N LYS A 172 -10.46 -13.19 4.60
CA LYS A 172 -10.26 -11.79 5.04
C LYS A 172 -10.15 -10.83 3.87
N ASP A 173 -10.84 -9.70 3.98
CA ASP A 173 -10.71 -8.60 3.05
C ASP A 173 -9.40 -7.79 3.27
N ALA A 174 -9.19 -6.74 2.48
CA ALA A 174 -7.97 -5.93 2.57
C ALA A 174 -7.89 -5.12 3.87
N THR A 175 -9.02 -4.68 4.43
CA THR A 175 -9.08 -3.86 5.65
C THR A 175 -8.76 -4.70 6.87
N GLU A 176 -9.40 -5.87 7.00
CA GLU A 176 -9.12 -6.83 8.06
C GLU A 176 -7.67 -7.34 8.01
N ALA A 177 -7.18 -7.61 6.78
CA ALA A 177 -5.81 -8.02 6.56
C ALA A 177 -4.83 -6.91 6.98
N GLN A 178 -5.12 -5.65 6.67
CA GLN A 178 -4.27 -4.52 7.05
C GLN A 178 -4.17 -4.39 8.56
N ALA A 179 -5.27 -4.41 9.29
CA ALA A 179 -5.27 -4.30 10.75
C ALA A 179 -4.40 -5.41 11.39
N TYR A 180 -4.59 -6.66 10.97
CA TYR A 180 -3.82 -7.79 11.48
C TYR A 180 -2.33 -7.70 11.12
N ILE A 181 -2.01 -7.39 9.87
CA ILE A 181 -0.62 -7.31 9.39
C ILE A 181 0.10 -6.15 10.07
N ASP A 182 -0.57 -5.02 10.26
CA ASP A 182 -0.01 -3.85 10.92
C ASP A 182 0.41 -4.14 12.37
N GLU A 183 -0.36 -4.96 13.07
CA GLU A 183 -0.05 -5.40 14.45
C GLU A 183 1.16 -6.33 14.53
N VAL A 184 1.27 -7.28 13.58
CA VAL A 184 2.29 -8.35 13.67
C VAL A 184 3.64 -7.95 13.06
N ILE A 185 3.71 -6.89 12.27
CA ILE A 185 4.99 -6.40 11.71
C ILE A 185 5.66 -5.45 12.69
N PRO A 186 6.92 -5.73 13.10
CA PRO A 186 7.70 -4.78 13.89
C PRO A 186 7.79 -3.41 13.23
N SER A 187 7.56 -2.33 13.99
CA SER A 187 7.47 -0.95 13.47
C SER A 187 8.64 -0.57 12.58
N LYS A 188 9.87 -0.93 12.99
CA LYS A 188 11.12 -0.65 12.24
C LYS A 188 11.22 -1.33 10.88
N LEU A 189 10.42 -2.37 10.63
CA LEU A 189 10.46 -3.13 9.37
C LEU A 189 9.36 -2.69 8.39
N LYS A 190 8.35 -1.95 8.84
CA LYS A 190 7.15 -1.66 8.05
C LYS A 190 7.48 -1.03 6.69
N TYR A 191 8.29 0.00 6.65
CA TYR A 191 8.65 0.67 5.41
C TYR A 191 9.39 -0.25 4.43
N GLN A 192 10.47 -0.88 4.88
CA GLN A 192 11.29 -1.77 4.05
C GLN A 192 10.50 -2.98 3.55
N LEU A 193 9.78 -3.64 4.47
CA LEU A 193 9.02 -4.84 4.15
C LEU A 193 7.88 -4.52 3.17
N HIS A 194 7.21 -3.37 3.31
CA HIS A 194 6.18 -2.92 2.37
C HIS A 194 6.73 -2.83 0.94
N LEU A 195 7.83 -2.10 0.74
CA LEU A 195 8.43 -1.92 -0.58
C LEU A 195 8.92 -3.24 -1.17
N ASN A 196 9.59 -4.07 -0.37
CA ASN A 196 10.13 -5.33 -0.84
C ASN A 196 9.02 -6.36 -1.16
N LEU A 197 7.91 -6.37 -0.42
CA LEU A 197 6.75 -7.22 -0.74
C LEU A 197 6.08 -6.80 -2.05
N ILE A 198 5.92 -5.50 -2.29
CA ILE A 198 5.39 -5.00 -3.58
C ILE A 198 6.30 -5.45 -4.72
N GLU A 199 7.61 -5.24 -4.60
CA GLU A 199 8.59 -5.62 -5.61
C GLU A 199 8.55 -7.14 -5.86
N HIS A 200 8.48 -7.95 -4.79
CA HIS A 200 8.32 -9.40 -4.88
C HIS A 200 7.01 -9.81 -5.57
N GLY A 201 5.93 -9.12 -5.27
CA GLY A 201 4.62 -9.37 -5.88
C GLY A 201 4.57 -9.08 -7.38
N ARG A 202 5.34 -8.09 -7.82
CA ARG A 202 5.47 -7.72 -9.23
C ARG A 202 6.40 -8.68 -9.98
N LYS A 203 7.55 -8.99 -9.42
CA LYS A 203 8.60 -9.76 -10.10
C LYS A 203 8.40 -11.28 -10.02
N VAL A 204 8.05 -11.80 -8.85
CA VAL A 204 8.08 -13.23 -8.55
C VAL A 204 6.70 -13.79 -8.19
N CYS A 205 6.05 -13.26 -7.14
CA CYS A 205 4.76 -13.78 -6.67
C CYS A 205 3.60 -13.15 -7.46
N ARG A 206 3.60 -13.31 -8.79
CA ARG A 206 2.60 -12.75 -9.71
C ARG A 206 1.20 -13.30 -9.43
N ALA A 207 0.15 -12.57 -9.84
CA ALA A 207 -1.24 -13.03 -9.68
C ALA A 207 -1.48 -14.31 -10.49
N ARG A 208 -1.17 -14.24 -11.78
CA ARG A 208 -1.16 -15.40 -12.67
C ARG A 208 0.29 -15.93 -12.78
N GLU A 209 0.46 -17.24 -12.79
CA GLU A 209 1.74 -17.94 -13.00
C GLU A 209 2.89 -17.44 -12.11
N PRO A 210 2.78 -17.58 -10.77
CA PRO A 210 3.86 -17.16 -9.89
C PRO A 210 5.13 -17.99 -10.12
N LEU A 211 6.28 -17.31 -10.16
CA LEU A 211 7.60 -17.91 -10.38
C LEU A 211 8.14 -18.55 -9.08
N CYS A 212 7.42 -19.55 -8.55
CA CYS A 212 7.70 -20.15 -7.26
C CYS A 212 9.11 -20.80 -7.17
N HIS A 213 9.70 -21.20 -8.30
CA HIS A 213 11.06 -21.75 -8.34
C HIS A 213 12.12 -20.69 -8.00
N LEU A 214 11.88 -19.40 -8.26
CA LEU A 214 12.73 -18.26 -7.94
C LEU A 214 12.40 -17.60 -6.60
N CYS A 215 11.35 -18.08 -5.89
CA CYS A 215 10.83 -17.41 -4.70
C CYS A 215 11.72 -17.67 -3.47
N SER A 216 12.31 -16.63 -2.89
CA SER A 216 13.07 -16.68 -1.64
C SER A 216 12.21 -17.05 -0.43
N LEU A 217 10.88 -16.80 -0.49
CA LEU A 217 9.93 -17.11 0.58
C LEU A 217 9.33 -18.52 0.48
N ARG A 218 9.72 -19.31 -0.51
CA ARG A 218 9.10 -20.60 -0.85
C ARG A 218 8.98 -21.58 0.33
N ARG A 219 9.98 -21.64 1.21
CA ARG A 219 9.96 -22.54 2.38
C ARG A 219 8.87 -22.22 3.38
N TYR A 220 8.41 -20.97 3.45
CA TYR A 220 7.33 -20.51 4.32
C TYR A 220 5.95 -20.52 3.66
N CYS A 221 5.87 -20.80 2.35
CA CYS A 221 4.68 -20.58 1.54
C CYS A 221 3.70 -21.77 1.61
N LEU A 222 2.51 -21.54 2.18
CA LEU A 222 1.43 -22.52 2.23
C LEU A 222 0.96 -22.92 0.83
N TYR A 223 0.72 -21.94 -0.05
CA TYR A 223 0.33 -22.16 -1.44
C TYR A 223 1.30 -23.11 -2.17
N TRP A 224 2.60 -22.91 -2.01
CA TRP A 224 3.60 -23.79 -2.62
C TRP A 224 3.56 -25.22 -2.08
N ARG A 225 3.38 -25.39 -0.77
CA ARG A 225 3.24 -26.71 -0.15
C ARG A 225 2.04 -27.46 -0.69
N LEU A 226 0.88 -26.81 -0.73
CA LEU A 226 -0.35 -27.40 -1.25
C LEU A 226 -0.26 -27.75 -2.73
N LYS A 227 0.31 -26.86 -3.55
CA LYS A 227 0.52 -27.12 -4.99
C LYS A 227 1.46 -28.31 -5.26
N ARG A 228 2.43 -28.58 -4.39
CA ARG A 228 3.29 -29.77 -4.50
C ARG A 228 2.56 -31.04 -4.10
N GLN A 229 1.70 -30.99 -3.11
CA GLN A 229 0.91 -32.14 -2.67
C GLN A 229 -0.07 -32.57 -3.77
N SER A 230 -0.82 -31.65 -4.36
CA SER A 230 -1.74 -31.95 -5.45
C SER A 230 -1.08 -32.59 -6.67
N LYS A 231 0.14 -32.13 -7.03
CA LYS A 231 0.91 -32.75 -8.13
C LYS A 231 1.43 -34.16 -7.82
N ARG A 232 1.65 -34.49 -6.55
CA ARG A 232 2.04 -35.84 -6.14
C ARG A 232 0.86 -36.82 -6.25
N THR A 233 -0.31 -36.42 -5.81
CA THR A 233 -1.53 -37.24 -5.84
C THR A 233 -1.96 -37.58 -7.29
N THR A 234 -1.88 -36.61 -8.21
CA THR A 234 -2.16 -36.85 -9.64
C THR A 234 -1.13 -37.74 -10.36
N ARG A 235 0.07 -37.92 -9.80
CA ARG A 235 1.10 -38.80 -10.37
C ARG A 235 0.95 -40.26 -9.91
N PHE A 236 0.27 -40.51 -8.80
CA PHE A 236 0.01 -41.86 -8.29
C PHE A 236 -1.29 -42.45 -8.84
N ASN A 237 -2.16 -41.66 -9.45
CA ASN A 237 -3.42 -42.08 -10.04
C ASN A 237 -3.35 -42.22 -11.59
N ARG A 238 -2.17 -42.27 -12.16
CA ARG A 238 -1.86 -42.64 -13.54
C ARG A 238 -0.90 -43.83 -13.54
#